data_adb03a847d820f06d0d6d150ff3ebe33
#
_entry.id   adb03a847d820f06d0d6d150ff3ebe33
#
_cell.length_a   1.000
_cell.length_b   1.000
_cell.length_c   1.000
_cell.angle_alpha   90.00
_cell.angle_beta   90.00
_cell.angle_gamma   90.00
#
_symmetry.space_group_name_H-M   'P 1'
#
loop_
_entity.id
_entity.type
_entity.pdbx_description
1 polymer ?
#
loop_
_entity_poly.entity_id
_entity_poly.type
_entity_poly.pdbx_seq_one_letter_code
_entity_poly.pdbx_strand_id
1 'polypeptide(L)'
;PRKIEAMRALGADVELVPGGYELAEASAIRYAAEQGSTFVSPYNDAGVIAGQGTVALEILAQNPASSQMAWYVPVSGGGLLAGVGLALKQVNPSARLVGVQAAASAFMHSLFTRNSQEDVPDQPSLADGLTGAVEAGSLTIPLVRQVADEIVLVEEEAIERAIAFAWKHYGKTIEGSAAVALAAALNGKDESGAVVILSGGNIQPERHAAILQKYGGVL
;
A
#
# COMPACT_ATOMS: atom_id res chain seq x y z
N PRO A 1 10.77 7.86 14.61
CA PRO A 1 11.08 9.27 14.95
C PRO A 1 10.70 10.23 13.83
N ARG A 2 11.18 10.03 12.57
CA ARG A 2 10.96 10.95 11.44
C ARG A 2 9.48 11.21 11.11
N LYS A 3 8.62 10.17 11.09
CA LYS A 3 7.18 10.32 10.85
C LYS A 3 6.54 11.20 11.94
N ILE A 4 6.92 10.98 13.21
CA ILE A 4 6.43 11.75 14.36
C ILE A 4 6.87 13.23 14.26
N GLU A 5 8.14 13.46 13.95
CA GLU A 5 8.69 14.81 13.79
C GLU A 5 8.00 15.56 12.65
N ALA A 6 7.77 14.89 11.51
CA ALA A 6 7.06 15.47 10.38
C ALA A 6 5.61 15.85 10.71
N MET A 7 4.87 15.00 11.43
CA MET A 7 3.52 15.32 11.87
C MET A 7 3.48 16.52 12.80
N ARG A 8 4.38 16.56 13.80
CA ARG A 8 4.49 17.71 14.73
C ARG A 8 4.88 19.01 14.03
N ALA A 9 5.79 18.93 13.05
CA ALA A 9 6.20 20.10 12.26
C ALA A 9 5.04 20.69 11.43
N LEU A 10 4.03 19.88 11.13
CA LEU A 10 2.78 20.33 10.48
C LEU A 10 1.72 20.81 11.47
N GLY A 11 2.05 20.89 12.76
CA GLY A 11 1.14 21.37 13.81
C GLY A 11 0.18 20.32 14.37
N ALA A 12 0.41 19.04 14.09
CA ALA A 12 -0.41 17.97 14.66
C ALA A 12 0.01 17.67 16.11
N ASP A 13 -0.98 17.45 16.98
CA ASP A 13 -0.77 16.82 18.27
C ASP A 13 -0.57 15.31 18.06
N VAL A 14 0.52 14.77 18.60
CA VAL A 14 0.87 13.37 18.40
C VAL A 14 0.90 12.66 19.74
N GLU A 15 -0.04 11.73 19.92
CA GLU A 15 -0.09 10.82 21.04
C GLU A 15 0.56 9.48 20.63
N LEU A 16 1.44 8.97 21.50
CA LEU A 16 2.09 7.68 21.30
C LEU A 16 1.48 6.65 22.22
N VAL A 17 0.88 5.63 21.63
CA VAL A 17 0.28 4.50 22.35
C VAL A 17 1.26 3.33 22.31
N PRO A 18 1.70 2.79 23.46
CA PRO A 18 2.55 1.60 23.49
C PRO A 18 1.83 0.38 22.92
N GLY A 19 2.48 -0.36 22.02
CA GLY A 19 1.94 -1.57 21.40
C GLY A 19 1.84 -1.48 19.88
N GLY A 20 1.00 -2.33 19.29
CA GLY A 20 0.77 -2.39 17.85
C GLY A 20 -0.27 -1.38 17.34
N TYR A 21 -0.49 -1.43 16.03
CA TYR A 21 -1.45 -0.59 15.34
C TYR A 21 -2.86 -0.65 15.96
N GLU A 22 -3.35 -1.85 16.28
CA GLU A 22 -4.69 -2.08 16.84
C GLU A 22 -4.93 -1.31 18.15
N LEU A 23 -3.92 -1.25 19.03
CA LEU A 23 -4.03 -0.50 20.29
C LEU A 23 -4.07 1.00 20.07
N ALA A 24 -3.28 1.49 19.11
CA ALA A 24 -3.27 2.90 18.74
C ALA A 24 -4.62 3.31 18.11
N GLU A 25 -5.16 2.49 17.22
CA GLU A 25 -6.47 2.72 16.59
C GLU A 25 -7.60 2.72 17.62
N ALA A 26 -7.67 1.70 18.49
CA ALA A 26 -8.67 1.64 19.55
C ALA A 26 -8.60 2.85 20.49
N SER A 27 -7.39 3.33 20.81
CA SER A 27 -7.19 4.55 21.60
C SER A 27 -7.69 5.79 20.86
N ALA A 28 -7.41 5.91 19.56
CA ALA A 28 -7.85 7.03 18.75
C ALA A 28 -9.37 7.10 18.59
N ILE A 29 -10.02 5.95 18.38
CA ILE A 29 -11.49 5.84 18.32
C ILE A 29 -12.12 6.29 19.64
N ARG A 30 -11.60 5.79 20.75
CA ARG A 30 -12.08 6.19 22.08
C ARG A 30 -11.89 7.68 22.34
N TYR A 31 -10.70 8.21 22.05
CA TYR A 31 -10.39 9.63 22.18
C TYR A 31 -11.35 10.48 21.34
N ALA A 32 -11.59 10.13 20.11
CA ALA A 32 -12.52 10.85 19.24
C ALA A 32 -13.93 10.89 19.83
N ALA A 33 -14.42 9.75 20.35
CA ALA A 33 -15.73 9.67 21.00
C ALA A 33 -15.82 10.54 22.24
N GLU A 34 -14.80 10.54 23.10
CA GLU A 34 -14.73 11.34 24.35
C GLU A 34 -14.64 12.84 24.07
N GLN A 35 -13.94 13.24 23.01
CA GLN A 35 -13.75 14.64 22.64
C GLN A 35 -14.81 15.18 21.67
N GLY A 36 -15.73 14.34 21.19
CA GLY A 36 -16.70 14.73 20.15
C GLY A 36 -16.04 15.04 18.80
N SER A 37 -14.87 14.49 18.54
CA SER A 37 -14.10 14.65 17.30
C SER A 37 -14.44 13.54 16.31
N THR A 38 -14.19 13.79 15.02
CA THR A 38 -14.36 12.78 14.00
C THR A 38 -13.11 11.89 13.92
N PHE A 39 -13.28 10.57 14.09
CA PHE A 39 -12.24 9.60 13.74
C PHE A 39 -12.26 9.37 12.23
N VAL A 40 -11.10 9.48 11.59
CA VAL A 40 -10.92 9.17 10.17
C VAL A 40 -10.00 7.96 10.06
N SER A 41 -10.55 6.82 9.64
CA SER A 41 -9.75 5.62 9.42
C SER A 41 -8.81 5.80 8.24
N PRO A 42 -7.55 5.32 8.30
CA PRO A 42 -6.61 5.44 7.18
C PRO A 42 -7.00 4.61 5.96
N TYR A 43 -7.93 3.66 6.07
CA TYR A 43 -8.33 2.80 4.97
C TYR A 43 -9.80 2.34 5.01
N ASN A 44 -10.40 2.22 6.22
CA ASN A 44 -11.75 1.71 6.42
C ASN A 44 -12.78 2.85 6.56
N ASP A 45 -12.77 3.74 5.58
CA ASP A 45 -13.68 4.90 5.49
C ASP A 45 -14.08 5.11 4.03
N ALA A 46 -15.38 5.27 3.77
CA ALA A 46 -15.90 5.41 2.42
C ALA A 46 -15.36 6.65 1.68
N GLY A 47 -15.19 7.77 2.40
CA GLY A 47 -14.61 9.00 1.85
C GLY A 47 -13.13 8.83 1.51
N VAL A 48 -12.37 8.15 2.39
CA VAL A 48 -10.97 7.83 2.15
C VAL A 48 -10.83 6.90 0.94
N ILE A 49 -11.62 5.82 0.86
CA ILE A 49 -11.62 4.90 -0.27
C ILE A 49 -11.94 5.64 -1.59
N ALA A 50 -12.97 6.49 -1.59
CA ALA A 50 -13.33 7.31 -2.75
C ALA A 50 -12.18 8.26 -3.15
N GLY A 51 -11.52 8.90 -2.18
CA GLY A 51 -10.35 9.74 -2.40
C GLY A 51 -9.21 8.97 -3.08
N GLN A 52 -8.92 7.74 -2.66
CA GLN A 52 -7.90 6.89 -3.30
C GLN A 52 -8.25 6.56 -4.76
N GLY A 53 -9.52 6.47 -5.11
CA GLY A 53 -9.97 6.25 -6.49
C GLY A 53 -9.59 7.37 -7.45
N THR A 54 -9.37 8.60 -6.98
CA THR A 54 -8.96 9.74 -7.81
C THR A 54 -7.63 9.50 -8.51
N VAL A 55 -6.71 8.72 -7.92
CA VAL A 55 -5.45 8.31 -8.54
C VAL A 55 -5.69 7.60 -9.87
N ALA A 56 -6.61 6.64 -9.88
CA ALA A 56 -6.95 5.93 -11.12
C ALA A 56 -7.61 6.84 -12.14
N LEU A 57 -8.51 7.72 -11.72
CA LEU A 57 -9.18 8.67 -12.62
C LEU A 57 -8.17 9.60 -13.30
N GLU A 58 -7.19 10.11 -12.56
CA GLU A 58 -6.16 10.98 -13.11
C GLU A 58 -5.24 10.24 -14.08
N ILE A 59 -4.81 9.01 -13.76
CA ILE A 59 -3.98 8.19 -14.65
C ILE A 59 -4.73 7.87 -15.95
N LEU A 60 -6.00 7.48 -15.86
CA LEU A 60 -6.85 7.19 -17.02
C LEU A 60 -7.08 8.43 -17.89
N ALA A 61 -7.22 9.61 -17.29
CA ALA A 61 -7.33 10.87 -18.01
C ALA A 61 -6.03 11.26 -18.72
N GLN A 62 -4.87 11.04 -18.09
CA GLN A 62 -3.56 11.33 -18.67
C GLN A 62 -3.14 10.31 -19.74
N ASN A 63 -3.48 9.05 -19.57
CA ASN A 63 -3.16 7.97 -20.50
C ASN A 63 -4.35 6.98 -20.59
N PRO A 64 -5.33 7.21 -21.47
CA PRO A 64 -6.49 6.31 -21.63
C PRO A 64 -6.12 4.86 -21.97
N ALA A 65 -4.99 4.63 -22.64
CA ALA A 65 -4.51 3.29 -22.97
C ALA A 65 -4.12 2.49 -21.73
N SER A 66 -3.86 3.15 -20.60
CA SER A 66 -3.56 2.49 -19.34
C SER A 66 -4.69 1.57 -18.85
N SER A 67 -5.93 1.80 -19.28
CA SER A 67 -7.06 0.92 -18.97
C SER A 67 -6.89 -0.52 -19.49
N GLN A 68 -6.02 -0.74 -20.47
CA GLN A 68 -5.72 -2.06 -21.05
C GLN A 68 -4.46 -2.71 -20.44
N MET A 69 -3.75 -1.99 -19.57
CA MET A 69 -2.55 -2.48 -18.91
C MET A 69 -2.90 -3.23 -17.62
N ALA A 70 -1.97 -4.03 -17.10
CA ALA A 70 -2.05 -4.57 -15.76
C ALA A 70 -1.72 -3.47 -14.72
N TRP A 71 -2.52 -3.38 -13.65
CA TRP A 71 -2.32 -2.41 -12.58
C TRP A 71 -1.81 -3.10 -11.33
N TYR A 72 -0.67 -2.64 -10.81
CA TYR A 72 -0.04 -3.12 -9.59
C TYR A 72 -0.20 -2.08 -8.49
N VAL A 73 -0.89 -2.44 -7.42
CA VAL A 73 -1.25 -1.53 -6.33
C VAL A 73 -0.84 -2.13 -4.99
N PRO A 74 -0.10 -1.39 -4.14
CA PRO A 74 0.22 -1.84 -2.79
C PRO A 74 -1.05 -2.08 -1.97
N VAL A 75 -1.07 -3.15 -1.17
CA VAL A 75 -2.21 -3.45 -0.31
C VAL A 75 -1.79 -3.83 1.11
N SER A 76 -2.50 -3.27 2.10
CA SER A 76 -2.53 -3.68 3.50
C SER A 76 -3.98 -3.71 3.94
N GLY A 77 -4.50 -2.67 4.58
CA GLY A 77 -5.91 -2.53 4.94
C GLY A 77 -6.89 -2.42 3.77
N GLY A 78 -6.40 -2.27 2.53
CA GLY A 78 -7.19 -2.39 1.30
C GLY A 78 -7.79 -1.10 0.76
N GLY A 79 -7.71 0.04 1.45
CA GLY A 79 -8.36 1.30 1.02
C GLY A 79 -7.88 1.81 -0.34
N LEU A 80 -6.56 1.82 -0.57
CA LEU A 80 -5.97 2.24 -1.85
C LEU A 80 -6.38 1.28 -2.98
N LEU A 81 -6.22 -0.02 -2.79
CA LEU A 81 -6.54 -1.03 -3.80
C LEU A 81 -8.03 -1.01 -4.14
N ALA A 82 -8.92 -0.90 -3.14
CA ALA A 82 -10.35 -0.80 -3.34
C ALA A 82 -10.73 0.46 -4.14
N GLY A 83 -10.22 1.63 -3.74
CA GLY A 83 -10.51 2.89 -4.41
C GLY A 83 -10.04 2.92 -5.86
N VAL A 84 -8.77 2.57 -6.10
CA VAL A 84 -8.20 2.46 -7.45
C VAL A 84 -8.99 1.47 -8.30
N GLY A 85 -9.29 0.29 -7.73
CA GLY A 85 -10.01 -0.77 -8.43
C GLY A 85 -11.43 -0.40 -8.80
N LEU A 86 -12.19 0.23 -7.90
CA LEU A 86 -13.54 0.71 -8.19
C LEU A 86 -13.55 1.69 -9.36
N ALA A 87 -12.63 2.66 -9.36
CA ALA A 87 -12.54 3.63 -10.46
C ALA A 87 -12.09 2.97 -11.78
N LEU A 88 -11.09 2.10 -11.74
CA LEU A 88 -10.59 1.40 -12.93
C LEU A 88 -11.64 0.50 -13.56
N LYS A 89 -12.34 -0.34 -12.76
CA LYS A 89 -13.34 -1.28 -13.24
C LYS A 89 -14.60 -0.60 -13.78
N GLN A 90 -14.89 0.65 -13.42
CA GLN A 90 -15.94 1.45 -14.06
C GLN A 90 -15.60 1.82 -15.50
N VAL A 91 -14.33 2.05 -15.81
CA VAL A 91 -13.86 2.41 -17.17
C VAL A 91 -13.64 1.15 -18.01
N ASN A 92 -12.99 0.14 -17.44
CA ASN A 92 -12.77 -1.15 -18.08
C ASN A 92 -13.00 -2.30 -17.08
N PRO A 93 -14.18 -2.94 -17.09
CA PRO A 93 -14.48 -4.06 -16.17
C PRO A 93 -13.50 -5.24 -16.30
N SER A 94 -12.85 -5.42 -17.45
CA SER A 94 -11.88 -6.49 -17.69
C SER A 94 -10.43 -6.09 -17.42
N ALA A 95 -10.15 -4.85 -16.98
CA ALA A 95 -8.80 -4.42 -16.62
C ALA A 95 -8.23 -5.33 -15.52
N ARG A 96 -6.98 -5.77 -15.67
CA ARG A 96 -6.31 -6.60 -14.67
C ARG A 96 -5.80 -5.73 -13.52
N LEU A 97 -6.25 -6.02 -12.30
CA LEU A 97 -5.85 -5.35 -11.06
C LEU A 97 -5.20 -6.33 -10.10
N VAL A 98 -3.94 -6.09 -9.80
CA VAL A 98 -3.10 -6.92 -8.92
C VAL A 98 -2.82 -6.15 -7.63
N GLY A 99 -3.32 -6.65 -6.51
CA GLY A 99 -2.87 -6.20 -5.19
C GLY A 99 -1.48 -6.78 -4.91
N VAL A 100 -0.60 -5.98 -4.29
CA VAL A 100 0.74 -6.47 -3.93
C VAL A 100 1.00 -6.23 -2.45
N GLN A 101 1.39 -7.29 -1.75
CA GLN A 101 1.67 -7.26 -0.32
C GLN A 101 3.04 -7.87 -0.02
N ALA A 102 3.70 -7.38 1.05
CA ALA A 102 4.92 -8.01 1.55
C ALA A 102 4.60 -9.38 2.15
N ALA A 103 5.41 -10.40 1.82
CA ALA A 103 5.25 -11.75 2.35
C ALA A 103 5.38 -11.79 3.89
N ALA A 104 6.14 -10.87 4.45
CA ALA A 104 6.36 -10.73 5.90
C ALA A 104 5.08 -10.42 6.70
N SER A 105 4.02 -9.87 6.07
CA SER A 105 2.77 -9.47 6.73
C SER A 105 1.59 -9.59 5.76
N ALA A 106 1.21 -10.83 5.43
CA ALA A 106 0.33 -11.17 4.31
C ALA A 106 -1.17 -11.25 4.68
N PHE A 107 -1.68 -10.33 5.52
CA PHE A 107 -3.03 -10.41 6.07
C PHE A 107 -4.13 -10.28 5.01
N MET A 108 -4.08 -9.26 4.15
CA MET A 108 -5.10 -9.09 3.10
C MET A 108 -5.03 -10.21 2.06
N HIS A 109 -3.85 -10.70 1.71
CA HIS A 109 -3.70 -11.88 0.85
C HIS A 109 -4.39 -13.10 1.46
N SER A 110 -4.22 -13.32 2.75
CA SER A 110 -4.87 -14.43 3.45
C SER A 110 -6.39 -14.27 3.51
N LEU A 111 -6.89 -13.07 3.80
CA LEU A 111 -8.32 -12.77 3.72
C LEU A 111 -8.88 -12.98 2.31
N PHE A 112 -8.16 -12.56 1.28
CA PHE A 112 -8.57 -12.72 -0.11
C PHE A 112 -8.67 -14.18 -0.52
N THR A 113 -7.68 -15.00 -0.15
CA THR A 113 -7.54 -16.40 -0.60
C THR A 113 -8.24 -17.41 0.31
N ARG A 114 -8.20 -17.21 1.63
CA ARG A 114 -8.68 -18.17 2.64
C ARG A 114 -9.86 -17.67 3.48
N ASN A 115 -10.25 -16.42 3.33
CA ASN A 115 -11.27 -15.74 4.15
C ASN A 115 -10.94 -15.70 5.66
N SER A 116 -9.67 -15.83 6.02
CA SER A 116 -9.18 -15.78 7.40
C SER A 116 -7.82 -15.11 7.43
N GLN A 117 -7.51 -14.45 8.52
CA GLN A 117 -6.18 -13.94 8.84
C GLN A 117 -5.56 -14.61 10.07
N GLU A 118 -6.17 -15.71 10.51
CA GLU A 118 -5.61 -16.54 11.57
C GLU A 118 -4.27 -17.13 11.15
N ASP A 119 -3.33 -17.19 12.08
CA ASP A 119 -1.98 -17.74 11.90
C ASP A 119 -1.14 -17.05 10.82
N VAL A 120 -1.53 -15.82 10.40
CA VAL A 120 -0.70 -15.02 9.51
C VAL A 120 0.44 -14.39 10.33
N PRO A 121 1.71 -14.67 9.98
CA PRO A 121 2.82 -14.04 10.68
C PRO A 121 2.86 -12.54 10.37
N ASP A 122 3.18 -11.75 11.40
CA ASP A 122 3.45 -10.32 11.26
C ASP A 122 4.93 -10.08 11.61
N GLN A 123 5.76 -10.06 10.60
CA GLN A 123 7.20 -9.91 10.73
C GLN A 123 7.63 -8.49 10.31
N PRO A 124 8.75 -7.99 10.85
CA PRO A 124 9.33 -6.73 10.39
C PRO A 124 9.58 -6.74 8.89
N SER A 125 9.22 -5.64 8.21
CA SER A 125 9.38 -5.47 6.78
C SER A 125 9.89 -4.08 6.44
N LEU A 126 10.57 -3.95 5.29
CA LEU A 126 10.84 -2.66 4.65
C LEU A 126 9.53 -1.94 4.28
N ALA A 127 8.49 -2.69 3.99
CA ALA A 127 7.14 -2.18 3.73
C ALA A 127 6.38 -1.95 5.05
N ASP A 128 6.99 -1.23 5.99
CA ASP A 128 6.47 -0.98 7.34
C ASP A 128 5.07 -0.33 7.38
N GLY A 129 4.69 0.40 6.35
CA GLY A 129 3.36 0.97 6.18
C GLY A 129 2.30 -0.03 5.70
N LEU A 130 2.67 -1.29 5.41
CA LEU A 130 1.76 -2.35 4.96
C LEU A 130 1.64 -3.51 5.95
N THR A 131 2.28 -3.43 7.13
CA THR A 131 2.21 -4.45 8.18
C THR A 131 0.95 -4.29 9.04
N GLY A 132 0.56 -5.37 9.71
CA GLY A 132 -0.56 -5.42 10.65
C GLY A 132 -1.84 -6.02 10.07
N ALA A 133 -2.67 -6.56 10.98
CA ALA A 133 -3.94 -7.18 10.66
C ALA A 133 -4.96 -6.17 10.10
N VAL A 134 -5.88 -6.67 9.30
CA VAL A 134 -7.00 -5.87 8.78
C VAL A 134 -8.13 -5.90 9.82
N GLU A 135 -8.72 -4.74 10.08
CA GLU A 135 -9.85 -4.59 11.00
C GLU A 135 -10.99 -5.55 10.63
N ALA A 136 -11.52 -6.24 11.66
CA ALA A 136 -12.64 -7.15 11.47
C ALA A 136 -13.89 -6.39 10.98
N GLY A 137 -14.52 -6.89 9.92
CA GLY A 137 -15.69 -6.23 9.34
C GLY A 137 -15.38 -5.00 8.49
N SER A 138 -14.10 -4.75 8.17
CA SER A 138 -13.71 -3.64 7.29
C SER A 138 -14.46 -3.67 5.96
N LEU A 139 -14.91 -2.49 5.52
CA LEU A 139 -15.54 -2.25 4.21
C LEU A 139 -14.61 -2.67 3.05
N THR A 140 -13.31 -2.61 3.27
CA THR A 140 -12.32 -2.90 2.24
C THR A 140 -12.26 -4.38 1.86
N ILE A 141 -12.55 -5.30 2.78
CA ILE A 141 -12.48 -6.75 2.51
C ILE A 141 -13.38 -7.17 1.35
N PRO A 142 -14.71 -6.90 1.39
CA PRO A 142 -15.59 -7.24 0.26
C PRO A 142 -15.26 -6.41 -1.00
N LEU A 143 -14.86 -5.14 -0.87
CA LEU A 143 -14.51 -4.30 -2.01
C LEU A 143 -13.25 -4.81 -2.73
N VAL A 144 -12.19 -5.17 -2.00
CA VAL A 144 -10.99 -5.76 -2.58
C VAL A 144 -11.31 -7.05 -3.34
N ARG A 145 -12.16 -7.92 -2.78
CA ARG A 145 -12.61 -9.13 -3.46
C ARG A 145 -13.40 -8.87 -4.74
N GLN A 146 -14.12 -7.77 -4.77
CA GLN A 146 -14.91 -7.38 -5.93
C GLN A 146 -14.02 -6.87 -7.07
N VAL A 147 -12.94 -6.15 -6.76
CA VAL A 147 -12.18 -5.41 -7.78
C VAL A 147 -10.85 -6.04 -8.14
N ALA A 148 -10.17 -6.72 -7.20
CA ALA A 148 -8.87 -7.33 -7.45
C ALA A 148 -9.03 -8.68 -8.15
N ASP A 149 -8.18 -8.92 -9.15
CA ASP A 149 -8.13 -10.20 -9.84
C ASP A 149 -7.24 -11.19 -9.06
N GLU A 150 -6.22 -10.67 -8.38
CA GLU A 150 -5.31 -11.43 -7.53
C GLU A 150 -4.61 -10.52 -6.51
N ILE A 151 -4.05 -11.13 -5.45
CA ILE A 151 -3.09 -10.49 -4.56
C ILE A 151 -1.82 -11.34 -4.57
N VAL A 152 -0.70 -10.74 -4.94
CA VAL A 152 0.61 -11.41 -4.99
C VAL A 152 1.49 -10.96 -3.83
N LEU A 153 2.39 -11.84 -3.40
CA LEU A 153 3.33 -11.58 -2.33
C LEU A 153 4.72 -11.32 -2.90
N VAL A 154 5.45 -10.41 -2.26
CA VAL A 154 6.85 -10.10 -2.60
C VAL A 154 7.74 -10.22 -1.37
N GLU A 155 8.94 -10.76 -1.56
CA GLU A 155 9.96 -10.93 -0.54
C GLU A 155 10.76 -9.65 -0.33
N GLU A 156 11.38 -9.49 0.84
CA GLU A 156 12.17 -8.32 1.22
C GLU A 156 13.27 -7.97 0.22
N GLU A 157 13.96 -8.97 -0.32
CA GLU A 157 15.00 -8.76 -1.32
C GLU A 157 14.45 -8.14 -2.62
N ALA A 158 13.27 -8.54 -3.05
CA ALA A 158 12.60 -7.94 -4.22
C ALA A 158 12.21 -6.49 -3.96
N ILE A 159 11.77 -6.18 -2.73
CA ILE A 159 11.46 -4.80 -2.31
C ILE A 159 12.72 -3.93 -2.35
N GLU A 160 13.85 -4.40 -1.81
CA GLU A 160 15.13 -3.68 -1.86
C GLU A 160 15.57 -3.41 -3.31
N ARG A 161 15.51 -4.43 -4.18
CA ARG A 161 15.85 -4.30 -5.59
C ARG A 161 14.96 -3.27 -6.30
N ALA A 162 13.67 -3.26 -6.00
CA ALA A 162 12.74 -2.29 -6.58
C ALA A 162 13.04 -0.84 -6.13
N ILE A 163 13.43 -0.63 -4.86
CA ILE A 163 13.89 0.69 -4.37
C ILE A 163 15.12 1.15 -5.18
N ALA A 164 16.12 0.29 -5.31
CA ALA A 164 17.33 0.62 -6.05
C ALA A 164 17.05 0.83 -7.56
N PHE A 165 16.16 0.04 -8.14
CA PHE A 165 15.71 0.18 -9.52
C PHE A 165 15.04 1.54 -9.77
N ALA A 166 14.12 1.95 -8.88
CA ALA A 166 13.42 3.23 -8.99
C ALA A 166 14.38 4.42 -8.97
N TRP A 167 15.40 4.35 -8.12
CA TRP A 167 16.44 5.38 -8.08
C TRP A 167 17.28 5.38 -9.36
N LYS A 168 17.79 4.23 -9.78
CA LYS A 168 18.68 4.10 -10.92
C LYS A 168 18.03 4.52 -12.25
N HIS A 169 16.78 4.11 -12.47
CA HIS A 169 16.12 4.29 -13.77
C HIS A 169 15.21 5.52 -13.85
N TYR A 170 14.68 5.97 -12.69
CA TYR A 170 13.72 7.08 -12.65
C TYR A 170 14.18 8.26 -11.80
N GLY A 171 15.31 8.14 -11.08
CA GLY A 171 15.75 9.16 -10.12
C GLY A 171 14.75 9.38 -8.98
N LYS A 172 13.93 8.38 -8.66
CA LYS A 172 12.86 8.49 -7.65
C LYS A 172 13.24 7.76 -6.37
N THR A 173 13.14 8.49 -5.25
CA THR A 173 13.19 7.88 -3.92
C THR A 173 11.80 7.36 -3.59
N ILE A 174 11.67 6.05 -3.39
CA ILE A 174 10.44 5.40 -2.94
C ILE A 174 10.68 4.63 -1.64
N GLU A 175 9.65 4.50 -0.82
CA GLU A 175 9.70 3.68 0.39
C GLU A 175 9.34 2.22 0.12
N GLY A 176 9.60 1.31 1.08
CA GLY A 176 9.33 -0.11 0.93
C GLY A 176 7.87 -0.41 0.60
N SER A 177 6.94 0.30 1.25
CA SER A 177 5.49 0.14 1.01
C SER A 177 5.06 0.48 -0.43
N ALA A 178 5.75 1.41 -1.08
CA ALA A 178 5.52 1.71 -2.50
C ALA A 178 6.25 0.73 -3.42
N ALA A 179 7.41 0.26 -2.98
CA ALA A 179 8.29 -0.60 -3.78
C ALA A 179 7.71 -2.02 -4.00
N VAL A 180 6.78 -2.49 -3.16
CA VAL A 180 6.15 -3.81 -3.36
C VAL A 180 5.49 -3.91 -4.73
N ALA A 181 4.76 -2.87 -5.16
CA ALA A 181 4.07 -2.86 -6.45
C ALA A 181 5.07 -2.89 -7.61
N LEU A 182 6.16 -2.13 -7.52
CA LEU A 182 7.22 -2.16 -8.53
C LEU A 182 7.95 -3.51 -8.56
N ALA A 183 8.22 -4.11 -7.40
CA ALA A 183 8.84 -5.43 -7.30
C ALA A 183 8.02 -6.50 -8.03
N ALA A 184 6.70 -6.51 -7.84
CA ALA A 184 5.82 -7.45 -8.53
C ALA A 184 5.78 -7.19 -10.04
N ALA A 185 5.67 -5.92 -10.47
CA ALA A 185 5.63 -5.56 -11.87
C ALA A 185 6.93 -5.92 -12.62
N LEU A 186 8.10 -5.75 -11.99
CA LEU A 186 9.39 -6.13 -12.56
C LEU A 186 9.54 -7.66 -12.76
N ASN A 187 8.86 -8.44 -11.94
CA ASN A 187 8.81 -9.92 -12.07
C ASN A 187 7.66 -10.40 -12.96
N GLY A 188 6.72 -9.53 -13.29
CA GLY A 188 5.58 -9.80 -14.17
C GLY A 188 6.01 -9.97 -15.63
N LYS A 189 5.13 -10.62 -16.42
CA LYS A 189 5.31 -10.83 -17.86
C LYS A 189 4.19 -10.14 -18.65
N ASP A 190 3.80 -8.94 -18.23
CA ASP A 190 2.70 -8.22 -18.86
C ASP A 190 3.17 -7.56 -20.16
N GLU A 191 2.90 -8.20 -21.29
CA GLU A 191 3.30 -7.73 -22.63
C GLU A 191 2.65 -6.40 -23.03
N SER A 192 1.47 -6.09 -22.48
CA SER A 192 0.75 -4.84 -22.72
C SER A 192 1.28 -3.63 -21.94
N GLY A 193 2.30 -3.85 -21.11
CA GLY A 193 2.79 -2.87 -20.15
C GLY A 193 2.06 -2.90 -18.81
N ALA A 194 2.56 -2.13 -17.86
CA ALA A 194 2.01 -2.08 -16.51
C ALA A 194 1.86 -0.65 -15.99
N VAL A 195 0.82 -0.42 -15.22
CA VAL A 195 0.66 0.75 -14.35
C VAL A 195 1.07 0.34 -12.94
N VAL A 196 2.01 1.05 -12.36
CA VAL A 196 2.53 0.77 -11.02
C VAL A 196 2.26 1.96 -10.11
N ILE A 197 1.50 1.75 -9.05
CA ILE A 197 1.23 2.81 -8.07
C ILE A 197 2.38 2.91 -7.07
N LEU A 198 3.16 3.98 -7.18
CA LEU A 198 4.23 4.33 -6.23
C LEU A 198 3.64 5.24 -5.14
N SER A 199 3.12 4.63 -4.08
CA SER A 199 2.27 5.27 -3.09
C SER A 199 2.99 6.18 -2.08
N GLY A 200 4.34 6.13 -2.02
CA GLY A 200 5.08 6.94 -1.06
C GLY A 200 6.61 6.91 -1.23
N GLY A 201 7.28 7.87 -0.57
CA GLY A 201 8.74 8.03 -0.62
C GLY A 201 9.37 8.37 0.73
N ASN A 202 8.69 8.11 1.85
CA ASN A 202 9.17 8.46 3.19
C ASN A 202 10.12 7.41 3.79
N ILE A 203 11.17 7.06 3.04
CA ILE A 203 12.25 6.17 3.50
C ILE A 203 13.33 6.96 4.26
N GLN A 204 13.96 6.34 5.25
CA GLN A 204 15.09 6.93 5.95
C GLN A 204 16.28 7.04 5.00
N PRO A 205 16.97 8.21 4.93
CA PRO A 205 18.11 8.42 4.02
C PRO A 205 19.21 7.39 4.16
N GLU A 206 19.54 6.99 5.39
CA GLU A 206 20.57 6.02 5.70
C GLU A 206 20.20 4.63 5.17
N ARG A 207 18.93 4.23 5.33
CA ARG A 207 18.42 2.96 4.81
C ARG A 207 18.39 2.97 3.28
N HIS A 208 17.94 4.06 2.67
CA HIS A 208 17.98 4.22 1.22
C HIS A 208 19.41 4.11 0.68
N ALA A 209 20.38 4.83 1.29
CA ALA A 209 21.78 4.80 0.88
C ALA A 209 22.38 3.38 1.01
N ALA A 210 22.08 2.66 2.08
CA ALA A 210 22.54 1.28 2.29
C ALA A 210 22.00 0.33 1.20
N ILE A 211 20.72 0.47 0.82
CA ILE A 211 20.12 -0.31 -0.27
C ILE A 211 20.82 0.01 -1.62
N LEU A 212 21.04 1.29 -1.92
CA LEU A 212 21.72 1.68 -3.14
C LEU A 212 23.17 1.15 -3.20
N GLN A 213 23.88 1.15 -2.08
CA GLN A 213 25.21 0.57 -2.01
C GLN A 213 25.19 -0.95 -2.27
N LYS A 214 24.20 -1.66 -1.72
CA LYS A 214 24.04 -3.11 -1.91
C LYS A 214 23.76 -3.50 -3.37
N TYR A 215 22.94 -2.73 -4.07
CA TYR A 215 22.46 -3.06 -5.42
C TYR A 215 23.01 -2.19 -6.55
N GLY A 216 23.74 -1.11 -6.26
CA GLY A 216 24.20 -0.14 -7.24
C GLY A 216 25.10 -0.68 -8.36
N GLY A 217 25.70 -1.87 -8.17
CA GLY A 217 26.52 -2.56 -9.18
C GLY A 217 25.83 -3.71 -9.90
N VAL A 218 24.60 -4.08 -9.51
CA VAL A 218 23.93 -5.33 -9.96
C VAL A 218 22.69 -5.07 -10.82
N LEU A 219 22.22 -3.83 -10.87
CA LEU A 219 21.04 -3.41 -11.63
C LEU A 219 21.40 -2.81 -12.98
#